data_db91c9043a4a116801d29d624d9c830c
#
_entry.id   db91c9043a4a116801d29d624d9c830c
#
_cell.length_a   1.000
_cell.length_b   1.000
_cell.length_c   1.000
_cell.angle_alpha   90.00
_cell.angle_beta   90.00
_cell.angle_gamma   90.00
#
_symmetry.space_group_name_H-M   'P 1'
#
loop_
_entity.id
_entity.type
_entity.pdbx_description
1 polymer ?
#
loop_
_entity_poly.entity_id
_entity_poly.type
_entity_poly.pdbx_seq_one_letter_code
_entity_poly.pdbx_strand_id
1 'polypeptide(L)'
;MRRAARIDANQEAVVIALRAAGAYVWIIGLPVDLLVGYKDRTLLMEVKTGPKKPLTALQADFFEKWAGGTLVRVDSPEAALRMIGVIE
;
A
#
# COMPACT_ATOMS: atom_id res chain seq x y z
N MET A 1 -8.98 -17.59 -17.83
CA MET A 1 -7.94 -16.85 -17.58
C MET A 1 -8.32 -15.84 -16.62
N ARG A 2 -7.56 -15.53 -15.93
CA ARG A 2 -7.86 -14.60 -15.07
C ARG A 2 -7.59 -13.36 -15.67
N ARG A 3 -8.25 -12.46 -15.54
CA ARG A 3 -7.88 -11.30 -15.94
C ARG A 3 -7.33 -10.59 -14.82
N ALA A 4 -6.38 -9.87 -15.04
CA ALA A 4 -5.73 -9.14 -14.04
C ALA A 4 -6.67 -8.18 -13.40
N ALA A 5 -6.59 -8.06 -12.13
CA ALA A 5 -7.29 -7.04 -11.46
C ALA A 5 -6.82 -5.71 -11.98
N ARG A 6 -7.72 -4.76 -12.03
CA ARG A 6 -7.33 -3.48 -12.43
C ARG A 6 -6.38 -2.92 -11.40
N ILE A 7 -5.21 -2.55 -11.81
CA ILE A 7 -4.21 -1.99 -10.93
C ILE A 7 -4.32 -0.48 -10.99
N ASP A 8 -4.37 0.15 -9.83
CA ASP A 8 -4.39 1.60 -9.76
C ASP A 8 -3.10 2.12 -10.36
N ALA A 9 -3.21 3.08 -11.29
CA ALA A 9 -2.03 3.62 -11.95
C ALA A 9 -1.05 4.19 -10.95
N ASN A 10 -1.53 4.64 -9.81
CA ASN A 10 -0.70 5.19 -8.77
C ASN A 10 0.17 4.14 -8.09
N GLN A 11 -0.21 2.87 -8.20
CA GLN A 11 0.53 1.81 -7.50
C GLN A 11 1.95 1.70 -8.02
N GLU A 12 2.14 1.77 -9.33
CA GLU A 12 3.48 1.63 -9.89
C GLU A 12 4.39 2.74 -9.38
N ALA A 13 3.89 3.98 -9.36
CA ALA A 13 4.68 5.09 -8.87
C ALA A 13 5.05 4.93 -7.39
N VAL A 14 4.11 4.43 -6.60
CA VAL A 14 4.37 4.16 -5.18
C VAL A 14 5.44 3.08 -5.02
N VAL A 15 5.32 1.99 -5.77
CA VAL A 15 6.29 0.90 -5.68
C VAL A 15 7.68 1.38 -6.08
N ILE A 16 7.78 2.15 -7.15
CA ILE A 16 9.07 2.67 -7.61
C ILE A 16 9.69 3.55 -6.52
N ALA A 17 8.90 4.44 -5.94
CA ALA A 17 9.41 5.35 -4.93
C ALA A 17 9.89 4.61 -3.68
N LEU A 18 9.11 3.62 -3.23
CA LEU A 18 9.49 2.84 -2.05
C LEU A 18 10.77 2.06 -2.30
N ARG A 19 10.89 1.43 -3.46
CA ARG A 19 12.10 0.66 -3.78
C ARG A 19 13.31 1.56 -3.92
N ALA A 20 13.14 2.74 -4.49
CA ALA A 20 14.24 3.69 -4.61
C ALA A 20 14.73 4.15 -3.25
N ALA A 21 13.85 4.18 -2.26
CA ALA A 21 14.22 4.57 -0.90
C ALA A 21 14.84 3.43 -0.09
N GLY A 22 14.88 2.23 -0.67
CA GLY A 22 15.50 1.08 -0.01
C GLY A 22 14.53 0.10 0.62
N ALA A 23 13.24 0.29 0.44
CA ALA A 23 12.26 -0.63 0.99
C ALA A 23 12.15 -1.88 0.12
N TYR A 24 11.84 -3.00 0.74
CA TYR A 24 11.47 -4.20 0.00
C TYR A 24 9.95 -4.18 -0.19
N VAL A 25 9.50 -4.32 -1.42
CA VAL A 25 8.08 -4.25 -1.73
C VAL A 25 7.66 -5.50 -2.47
N TRP A 26 6.66 -6.17 -1.94
CA TRP A 26 6.05 -7.32 -2.58
C TRP A 26 4.61 -6.97 -2.91
N ILE A 27 4.22 -7.13 -4.17
CA ILE A 27 2.86 -6.83 -4.60
C ILE A 27 2.02 -8.05 -4.31
N ILE A 28 1.16 -7.95 -3.31
CA ILE A 28 0.36 -9.10 -2.88
C ILE A 28 -1.05 -9.11 -3.44
N GLY A 29 -1.62 -7.93 -3.68
CA GLY A 29 -2.94 -7.82 -4.30
C GLY A 29 -4.11 -8.04 -3.37
N LEU A 30 -3.98 -8.92 -2.39
CA LEU A 30 -5.01 -9.19 -1.40
C LEU A 30 -4.33 -9.51 -0.08
N PRO A 31 -4.91 -9.09 1.02
CA PRO A 31 -6.11 -8.27 1.17
C PRO A 31 -5.91 -6.81 0.80
N VAL A 32 -4.67 -6.37 0.67
CA VAL A 32 -4.33 -5.03 0.21
C VAL A 32 -3.25 -5.17 -0.85
N ASP A 33 -2.82 -4.05 -1.42
CA ASP A 33 -1.94 -4.08 -2.59
C ASP A 33 -0.52 -4.52 -2.30
N LEU A 34 0.08 -4.01 -1.22
CA LEU A 34 1.52 -4.13 -1.02
C LEU A 34 1.88 -4.61 0.37
N LEU A 35 2.92 -5.45 0.41
CA LEU A 35 3.61 -5.78 1.64
C LEU A 35 4.96 -5.09 1.58
N VAL A 36 5.27 -4.27 2.57
CA VAL A 36 6.46 -3.42 2.55
C VAL A 36 7.30 -3.69 3.78
N GLY A 37 8.59 -3.91 3.56
CA GLY A 37 9.54 -4.06 4.66
C GLY A 37 10.58 -2.95 4.58
N TYR A 38 10.84 -2.27 5.70
CA TYR A 38 11.82 -1.20 5.73
C TYR A 38 12.33 -1.02 7.15
N LYS A 39 13.63 -1.18 7.32
CA LYS A 39 14.30 -0.98 8.62
C LYS A 39 13.61 -1.72 9.75
N ASP A 40 13.41 -3.01 9.53
CA ASP A 40 12.80 -3.93 10.49
C ASP A 40 11.32 -3.68 10.75
N ARG A 41 10.69 -2.82 9.95
CA ARG A 41 9.26 -2.59 10.05
C ARG A 41 8.53 -3.29 8.92
N THR A 42 7.35 -3.76 9.20
CA THR A 42 6.47 -4.38 8.21
C THR A 42 5.21 -3.55 8.11
N LEU A 43 4.87 -3.18 6.87
CA LEU A 43 3.66 -2.39 6.63
C LEU A 43 2.83 -3.07 5.55
N LEU A 44 1.53 -3.00 5.72
CA LEU A 44 0.58 -3.35 4.67
C LEU A 44 0.03 -2.05 4.11
N MET A 45 0.06 -1.90 2.79
CA MET A 45 -0.38 -0.66 2.16
C MET A 45 -1.43 -0.91 1.11
N GLU A 46 -2.51 -0.18 1.20
CA GLU A 46 -3.52 -0.12 0.16
C GLU A 46 -3.31 1.18 -0.61
N VAL A 47 -3.18 1.09 -1.93
CA VAL A 47 -2.91 2.26 -2.77
C VAL A 47 -4.18 2.66 -3.50
N LYS A 48 -4.61 3.90 -3.30
CA LYS A 48 -5.80 4.43 -3.97
C LYS A 48 -5.43 5.73 -4.67
N THR A 49 -6.12 6.02 -5.76
CA THR A 49 -5.93 7.27 -6.48
C THR A 49 -6.80 8.32 -5.83
N GLY A 50 -6.22 9.06 -4.91
CA GLY A 50 -6.92 10.13 -4.24
C GLY A 50 -7.66 9.68 -3.00
N PRO A 51 -7.89 10.63 -2.10
CA PRO A 51 -8.40 10.32 -0.77
C PRO A 51 -9.86 9.92 -0.75
N LYS A 52 -10.60 10.24 -1.82
CA LYS A 52 -12.03 9.96 -1.84
C LYS A 52 -12.38 8.64 -2.47
N LYS A 53 -11.40 7.93 -3.03
CA LYS A 53 -11.69 6.65 -3.64
C LYS A 53 -12.02 5.65 -2.54
N PRO A 54 -13.21 5.04 -2.56
CA PRO A 54 -13.62 4.20 -1.43
C PRO A 54 -12.89 2.87 -1.42
N LEU A 55 -12.76 2.31 -0.25
CA LEU A 55 -12.36 0.92 -0.11
C LEU A 55 -13.50 0.03 -0.55
N THR A 56 -13.18 -1.15 -1.07
CA THR A 56 -14.21 -2.14 -1.31
C THR A 56 -14.74 -2.64 0.03
N ALA A 57 -15.88 -3.32 0.00
CA ALA A 57 -16.45 -3.85 1.22
C ALA A 57 -15.47 -4.80 1.92
N LEU A 58 -14.78 -5.62 1.15
CA LEU A 58 -13.82 -6.57 1.70
C LEU A 58 -12.64 -5.84 2.34
N GLN A 59 -12.16 -4.80 1.68
CA GLN A 59 -11.05 -4.01 2.22
C GLN A 59 -11.46 -3.26 3.47
N ALA A 60 -12.67 -2.69 3.47
CA ALA A 60 -13.16 -1.98 4.66
C ALA A 60 -13.25 -2.92 5.85
N ASP A 61 -13.73 -4.14 5.60
CA ASP A 61 -13.82 -5.14 6.66
C ASP A 61 -12.42 -5.49 7.19
N PHE A 62 -11.47 -5.64 6.28
CA PHE A 62 -10.10 -5.96 6.66
C PHE A 62 -9.50 -4.83 7.50
N PHE A 63 -9.67 -3.58 7.07
CA PHE A 63 -9.14 -2.44 7.80
C PHE A 63 -9.73 -2.36 9.20
N GLU A 64 -11.01 -2.68 9.31
CA GLU A 64 -11.67 -2.62 10.61
C GLU A 64 -11.18 -3.68 11.58
N LYS A 65 -10.91 -4.88 11.05
CA LYS A 65 -10.63 -6.03 11.91
C LYS A 65 -9.15 -6.31 12.10
N TRP A 66 -8.29 -5.68 11.30
CA TRP A 66 -6.86 -5.97 11.37
C TRP A 66 -6.31 -5.60 12.73
N ALA A 67 -5.65 -6.55 13.36
CA ALA A 67 -5.11 -6.37 14.70
C ALA A 67 -3.59 -6.57 14.72
N GLY A 68 -2.95 -6.56 13.58
CA GLY A 68 -1.51 -6.75 13.50
C GLY A 68 -0.76 -5.43 13.45
N GLY A 69 0.34 -5.43 12.70
CA GLY A 69 1.18 -4.24 12.58
C GLY A 69 0.57 -3.16 11.71
N THR A 70 1.43 -2.33 11.16
CA THR A 70 1.00 -1.13 10.44
C THR A 70 0.19 -1.48 9.20
N LEU A 71 -0.99 -0.91 9.10
CA LEU A 71 -1.86 -1.05 7.94
C LEU A 71 -2.30 0.35 7.56
N VAL A 72 -1.98 0.78 6.33
CA VAL A 72 -2.24 2.15 5.91
C VAL A 72 -2.81 2.18 4.51
N ARG A 73 -3.51 3.26 4.25
CA ARG A 73 -3.94 3.61 2.91
C ARG A 73 -3.12 4.81 2.46
N VAL A 74 -2.55 4.73 1.26
CA VAL A 74 -1.77 5.83 0.71
C VAL A 74 -2.33 6.20 -0.66
N ASP A 75 -2.19 7.46 -1.02
CA ASP A 75 -2.72 7.95 -2.28
C ASP A 75 -1.64 8.60 -3.14
N SER A 76 -0.39 8.54 -2.72
CA SER A 76 0.70 9.13 -3.49
C SER A 76 2.02 8.51 -3.07
N PRO A 77 3.06 8.63 -3.92
CA PRO A 77 4.39 8.21 -3.49
C PRO A 77 4.87 8.94 -2.24
N GLU A 78 4.55 10.23 -2.12
CA GLU A 78 4.93 10.99 -0.93
C GLU A 78 4.28 10.45 0.33
N ALA A 79 3.00 10.10 0.24
CA ALA A 79 2.32 9.52 1.40
C ALA A 79 2.97 8.21 1.81
N ALA A 80 3.34 7.38 0.84
CA ALA A 80 4.00 6.12 1.13
C ALA A 80 5.36 6.34 1.78
N LEU A 81 6.13 7.28 1.27
CA LEU A 81 7.45 7.58 1.85
C LEU A 81 7.33 8.13 3.26
N ARG A 82 6.29 8.90 3.55
CA ARG A 82 6.05 9.35 4.92
C ARG A 82 5.77 8.18 5.85
N MET A 83 5.02 7.20 5.35
CA MET A 83 4.66 6.05 6.20
C MET A 83 5.88 5.23 6.59
N ILE A 84 6.89 5.16 5.75
CA ILE A 84 8.12 4.45 6.12
C ILE A 84 9.15 5.37 6.77
N GLY A 85 8.85 6.67 6.89
CA GLY A 85 9.71 7.58 7.64
C GLY A 85 10.85 8.20 6.86
N VAL A 86 10.82 8.10 5.53
CA VAL A 86 11.89 8.65 4.69
C VAL A 86 11.74 10.16 4.53
N ILE A 87 10.50 10.64 4.52
CA ILE A 87 10.21 12.08 4.49
C ILE A 87 9.21 12.40 5.57
N GLU A 88 9.08 13.67 5.87
CA GLU A 88 8.19 14.09 6.95
C GLU A 88 6.77 14.41 6.50
#